data_528cf55b8339eefbf2ccee7e03cb4e3e
#
_entry.id   528cf55b8339eefbf2ccee7e03cb4e3e
#
_cell.length_a   1.000
_cell.length_b   1.000
_cell.length_c   1.000
_cell.angle_alpha   90.00
_cell.angle_beta   90.00
_cell.angle_gamma   90.00
#
_symmetry.space_group_name_H-M   'P 1'
#
loop_
_entity.id
_entity.type
_entity.pdbx_description
1 polymer ?
#
loop_
_entity_poly.entity_id
_entity_poly.type
_entity_poly.pdbx_seq_one_letter_code
_entity_poly.pdbx_strand_id
1 'polypeptide(L)'
;MNEVREFSNSPIKASSVIGTNVVNPDGDKLGDVKEIVIDPRTGKVAYAVVSFGGFLGMGTKLFAIPFSALKYKVTKSELVNNEYIVNSERIQSEYVLDISKERLEKAPGFDTDHWPLMADEKWHRDMHKYYERLPYWE
;
A
#
# COMPACT_ATOMS: atom_id res chain seq x y z
N MET A 1 11.98 22.81 13.53
CA MET A 1 12.09 21.51 12.91
C MET A 1 10.73 20.84 12.83
N ASN A 2 10.52 20.08 11.82
CA ASN A 2 9.25 19.39 11.65
C ASN A 2 9.39 17.93 12.15
N GLU A 3 8.98 17.68 13.37
CA GLU A 3 9.08 16.37 13.99
C GLU A 3 8.21 15.34 13.31
N VAL A 4 7.04 15.73 12.79
CA VAL A 4 6.17 14.84 12.03
C VAL A 4 6.88 14.37 10.76
N ARG A 5 7.60 15.28 10.10
CA ARG A 5 8.37 14.95 8.91
C ARG A 5 9.47 13.94 9.22
N GLU A 6 10.20 14.14 10.31
CA GLU A 6 11.23 13.19 10.74
C GLU A 6 10.63 11.84 11.02
N PHE A 7 9.51 11.83 11.73
CA PHE A 7 8.81 10.60 12.02
C PHE A 7 8.39 9.87 10.74
N SER A 8 7.83 10.58 9.76
CA SER A 8 7.37 9.95 8.52
C SER A 8 8.50 9.42 7.65
N ASN A 9 9.74 9.82 7.93
CA ASN A 9 10.92 9.28 7.25
C ASN A 9 11.55 8.10 8.00
N SER A 10 11.01 7.74 9.14
CA SER A 10 11.54 6.61 9.91
C SER A 10 11.03 5.29 9.36
N PRO A 11 11.88 4.25 9.39
CA PRO A 11 11.41 2.93 9.02
C PRO A 11 10.31 2.45 9.96
N ILE A 12 9.39 1.68 9.42
CA ILE A 12 8.31 1.08 10.20
C ILE A 12 8.28 -0.42 9.94
N LYS A 13 7.75 -1.17 10.90
CA LYS A 13 7.68 -2.63 10.78
C LYS A 13 6.70 -3.03 9.69
N ALA A 14 7.02 -4.07 8.94
CA ALA A 14 6.13 -4.61 7.92
C ALA A 14 4.77 -4.99 8.51
N SER A 15 4.78 -5.56 9.73
CA SER A 15 3.53 -5.91 10.42
C SER A 15 2.65 -4.71 10.72
N SER A 16 3.23 -3.52 10.78
CA SER A 16 2.47 -2.29 11.01
C SER A 16 1.91 -1.70 9.71
N VAL A 17 2.53 -2.02 8.59
CA VAL A 17 2.01 -1.63 7.27
C VAL A 17 0.79 -2.48 6.93
N ILE A 18 0.84 -3.77 7.26
CA ILE A 18 -0.28 -4.68 7.02
C ILE A 18 -1.47 -4.24 7.89
N GLY A 19 -2.63 -4.12 7.27
CA GLY A 19 -3.84 -3.63 7.92
C GLY A 19 -4.08 -2.13 7.77
N THR A 20 -3.11 -1.40 7.23
CA THR A 20 -3.25 0.04 7.03
C THR A 20 -4.25 0.33 5.91
N ASN A 21 -5.09 1.33 6.12
CA ASN A 21 -6.07 1.74 5.12
C ASN A 21 -5.38 2.37 3.90
N VAL A 22 -5.96 2.12 2.74
CA VAL A 22 -5.58 2.77 1.49
C VAL A 22 -6.76 3.61 1.02
N VAL A 23 -6.50 4.89 0.79
CA VAL A 23 -7.53 5.85 0.37
C VAL A 23 -7.08 6.53 -0.92
N ASN A 24 -8.03 7.14 -1.64
CA ASN A 24 -7.68 8.01 -2.76
C ASN A 24 -7.53 9.45 -2.27
N PRO A 25 -7.09 10.39 -3.14
CA PRO A 25 -6.95 11.79 -2.73
C PRO A 25 -8.24 12.45 -2.25
N ASP A 26 -9.39 11.95 -2.66
CA ASP A 26 -10.70 12.47 -2.22
C ASP A 26 -11.10 11.95 -0.84
N GLY A 27 -10.31 11.05 -0.28
CA GLY A 27 -10.59 10.48 1.03
C GLY A 27 -11.44 9.22 1.01
N ASP A 28 -11.81 8.73 -0.18
CA ASP A 28 -12.57 7.47 -0.29
C ASP A 28 -11.68 6.29 0.07
N LYS A 29 -12.18 5.40 0.91
CA LYS A 29 -11.45 4.20 1.26
C LYS A 29 -11.45 3.23 0.07
N LEU A 30 -10.26 2.83 -0.36
CA LEU A 30 -10.09 1.86 -1.45
C LEU A 30 -9.93 0.44 -0.91
N GLY A 31 -9.32 0.28 0.25
CA GLY A 31 -9.11 -1.03 0.83
C GLY A 31 -8.10 -1.01 1.96
N ASP A 32 -7.55 -2.17 2.27
CA ASP A 32 -6.55 -2.36 3.32
C ASP A 32 -5.37 -3.14 2.77
N VAL A 33 -4.17 -2.82 3.27
CA VAL A 33 -2.97 -3.59 2.93
C VAL A 33 -3.06 -4.97 3.57
N LYS A 34 -2.97 -6.02 2.78
CA LYS A 34 -3.03 -7.41 3.25
C LYS A 34 -1.67 -8.07 3.29
N GLU A 35 -0.81 -7.77 2.32
CA GLU A 35 0.52 -8.36 2.24
C GLU A 35 1.50 -7.37 1.64
N ILE A 36 2.76 -7.63 1.89
CA ILE A 36 3.87 -6.89 1.30
C ILE A 36 4.73 -7.87 0.54
N VAL A 37 5.02 -7.57 -0.72
CA VAL A 37 5.86 -8.42 -1.56
C VAL A 37 7.24 -7.79 -1.65
N ILE A 38 8.24 -8.51 -1.20
CA ILE A 38 9.62 -8.05 -1.10
C ILE A 38 10.48 -8.78 -2.12
N ASP A 39 11.36 -8.05 -2.79
CA ASP A 39 12.41 -8.67 -3.59
C ASP A 39 13.58 -8.97 -2.64
N PRO A 40 13.82 -10.25 -2.30
CA PRO A 40 14.85 -10.59 -1.31
C PRO A 40 16.27 -10.33 -1.81
N ARG A 41 16.47 -10.20 -3.11
CA ARG A 41 17.79 -9.93 -3.66
C ARG A 41 18.25 -8.50 -3.44
N THR A 42 17.31 -7.57 -3.43
CA THR A 42 17.61 -6.14 -3.28
C THR A 42 17.14 -5.59 -1.95
N GLY A 43 16.23 -6.28 -1.26
CA GLY A 43 15.59 -5.79 -0.07
C GLY A 43 14.49 -4.76 -0.35
N LYS A 44 14.18 -4.52 -1.61
CA LYS A 44 13.13 -3.54 -1.95
C LYS A 44 11.74 -4.13 -1.81
N VAL A 45 10.81 -3.29 -1.36
CA VAL A 45 9.40 -3.63 -1.37
C VAL A 45 8.89 -3.39 -2.79
N ALA A 46 8.45 -4.46 -3.43
CA ALA A 46 7.96 -4.38 -4.81
C ALA A 46 6.49 -3.94 -4.86
N TYR A 47 5.66 -4.58 -4.06
CA TYR A 47 4.21 -4.34 -4.08
C TYR A 47 3.63 -4.35 -2.67
N ALA A 48 2.54 -3.60 -2.50
CA ALA A 48 1.60 -3.85 -1.42
C ALA A 48 0.39 -4.55 -2.06
N VAL A 49 -0.03 -5.65 -1.46
CA VAL A 49 -1.24 -6.35 -1.90
C VAL A 49 -2.39 -5.78 -1.10
N VAL A 50 -3.31 -5.12 -1.79
CA VAL A 50 -4.44 -4.41 -1.18
C VAL A 50 -5.70 -5.19 -1.43
N SER A 51 -6.46 -5.42 -0.37
CA SER A 51 -7.75 -6.07 -0.47
C SER A 51 -8.82 -5.00 -0.71
N PHE A 52 -9.61 -5.19 -1.74
CA PHE A 52 -10.75 -4.34 -2.04
C PHE A 52 -11.98 -5.25 -1.96
N GLY A 53 -12.60 -5.27 -0.79
CA GLY A 53 -13.61 -6.26 -0.50
C GLY A 53 -15.01 -5.72 -0.35
N GLY A 54 -15.96 -6.65 -0.30
CA GLY A 54 -17.37 -6.34 -0.06
C GLY A 54 -18.07 -5.70 -1.22
N PHE A 55 -17.44 -5.67 -2.38
CA PHE A 55 -18.04 -5.04 -3.54
C PHE A 55 -19.08 -5.98 -4.16
N LEU A 56 -20.32 -5.55 -4.13
CA LEU A 56 -21.45 -6.31 -4.69
C LEU A 56 -21.59 -7.73 -4.13
N GLY A 57 -21.07 -7.98 -2.93
CA GLY A 57 -21.15 -9.30 -2.33
C GLY A 57 -20.32 -10.37 -3.02
N MET A 58 -19.39 -9.98 -3.86
CA MET A 58 -18.58 -10.91 -4.65
C MET A 58 -17.30 -11.36 -3.98
N GLY A 59 -17.17 -11.12 -2.68
CA GLY A 59 -15.97 -11.49 -1.95
C GLY A 59 -14.84 -10.49 -2.13
N THR A 60 -13.69 -10.83 -1.59
CA THR A 60 -12.53 -9.96 -1.58
C THR A 60 -11.68 -10.17 -2.81
N LYS A 61 -11.37 -9.11 -3.49
CA LYS A 61 -10.43 -9.12 -4.60
C LYS A 61 -9.12 -8.46 -4.15
N LEU A 62 -8.00 -9.03 -4.56
CA LEU A 62 -6.68 -8.55 -4.22
C LEU A 62 -6.03 -7.88 -5.42
N PHE A 63 -5.30 -6.79 -5.13
CA PHE A 63 -4.59 -6.02 -6.14
C PHE A 63 -3.14 -5.84 -5.72
N ALA A 64 -2.21 -6.20 -6.59
CA ALA A 64 -0.79 -5.95 -6.35
C ALA A 64 -0.46 -4.55 -6.85
N ILE A 65 -0.28 -3.62 -5.95
CA ILE A 65 -0.03 -2.23 -6.28
C ILE A 65 1.45 -1.93 -6.09
N PRO A 66 2.15 -1.42 -7.12
CA PRO A 66 3.55 -1.04 -6.94
C PRO A 66 3.70 -0.15 -5.72
N PHE A 67 4.62 -0.50 -4.85
CA PHE A 67 4.75 0.23 -3.58
C PHE A 67 5.09 1.70 -3.82
N SER A 68 5.79 2.01 -4.91
CA SER A 68 6.11 3.38 -5.30
C SER A 68 4.88 4.24 -5.65
N ALA A 69 3.74 3.60 -5.90
CA ALA A 69 2.49 4.31 -6.19
C ALA A 69 1.76 4.76 -4.92
N LEU A 70 2.17 4.26 -3.76
CA LEU A 70 1.53 4.56 -2.49
C LEU A 70 2.31 5.64 -1.76
N LYS A 71 1.58 6.62 -1.21
CA LYS A 71 2.18 7.68 -0.39
C LYS A 71 1.74 7.49 1.05
N TYR A 72 2.72 7.42 1.94
CA TYR A 72 2.45 7.28 3.37
C TYR A 72 2.02 8.63 3.94
N LYS A 73 0.92 8.64 4.70
CA LYS A 73 0.38 9.84 5.30
C LYS A 73 0.04 9.58 6.76
N VAL A 74 0.58 10.41 7.64
CA VAL A 74 0.21 10.39 9.05
C VAL A 74 -1.04 11.23 9.21
N THR A 75 -2.14 10.61 9.65
CA THR A 75 -3.43 11.28 9.81
C THR A 75 -3.66 11.76 11.23
N LYS A 76 -3.01 11.12 12.21
CA LYS A 76 -3.08 11.52 13.60
C LYS A 76 -1.78 11.14 14.29
N SER A 77 -1.20 12.07 15.01
CA SER A 77 0.01 11.80 15.80
C SER A 77 -0.10 12.46 17.16
N GLU A 78 0.49 11.81 18.16
CA GLU A 78 0.64 12.36 19.49
C GLU A 78 2.09 12.32 19.90
N LEU A 79 2.51 13.40 20.55
CA LEU A 79 3.84 13.50 21.11
C LEU A 79 3.82 12.87 22.50
N VAL A 80 4.68 11.88 22.73
CA VAL A 80 4.84 11.23 24.03
C VAL A 80 6.29 11.35 24.46
N ASN A 81 6.52 11.99 25.60
CA ASN A 81 7.89 12.21 26.11
C ASN A 81 8.81 12.86 25.08
N ASN A 82 8.26 13.85 24.35
CA ASN A 82 8.95 14.57 23.27
C ASN A 82 9.32 13.68 22.07
N GLU A 83 8.66 12.54 21.93
CA GLU A 83 8.87 11.66 20.80
C GLU A 83 7.53 11.25 20.19
N TYR A 84 7.51 11.16 18.87
CA TYR A 84 6.36 10.58 18.17
C TYR A 84 6.48 9.08 18.21
N ILE A 85 5.37 8.42 18.51
CA ILE A 85 5.32 6.95 18.58
C ILE A 85 4.61 6.42 17.34
N VAL A 86 5.34 5.64 16.54
CA VAL A 86 4.83 5.04 15.32
C VAL A 86 4.02 3.80 15.64
N ASN A 87 2.87 3.67 14.97
CA ASN A 87 2.03 2.46 15.05
C ASN A 87 1.51 2.15 16.43
N SER A 88 1.30 3.19 17.23
CA SER A 88 0.58 3.10 18.49
C SER A 88 -0.83 3.62 18.27
N GLU A 89 -1.69 3.48 19.27
CA GLU A 89 -3.03 4.04 19.24
C GLU A 89 -3.03 5.57 19.10
N ARG A 90 -1.90 6.19 19.41
CA ARG A 90 -1.74 7.65 19.40
C ARG A 90 -1.33 8.19 18.03
N ILE A 91 -0.87 7.31 17.13
CA ILE A 91 -0.46 7.71 15.80
C ILE A 91 -1.20 6.84 14.81
N GLN A 92 -1.91 7.51 13.92
CA GLN A 92 -2.65 6.86 12.85
C GLN A 92 -2.08 7.27 11.52
N SER A 93 -2.10 6.35 10.58
CA SER A 93 -1.56 6.57 9.25
C SER A 93 -2.40 5.86 8.21
N GLU A 94 -2.23 6.28 6.97
CA GLU A 94 -2.87 5.65 5.83
C GLU A 94 -1.96 5.78 4.61
N TYR A 95 -2.24 4.99 3.58
CA TYR A 95 -1.60 5.16 2.30
C TYR A 95 -2.57 5.82 1.33
N VAL A 96 -2.05 6.72 0.52
CA VAL A 96 -2.83 7.40 -0.52
C VAL A 96 -2.42 6.85 -1.87
N LEU A 97 -3.38 6.37 -2.63
CA LEU A 97 -3.20 5.91 -4.00
C LEU A 97 -4.02 6.83 -4.91
N ASP A 98 -3.34 7.49 -5.84
CA ASP A 98 -4.00 8.42 -6.76
C ASP A 98 -4.65 7.65 -7.91
N ILE A 99 -5.79 7.07 -7.60
CA ILE A 99 -6.59 6.31 -8.57
C ILE A 99 -8.07 6.45 -8.18
N SER A 100 -8.94 6.49 -9.15
CA SER A 100 -10.37 6.47 -8.87
C SER A 100 -10.80 5.07 -8.45
N LYS A 101 -11.89 5.01 -7.69
CA LYS A 101 -12.45 3.74 -7.26
C LYS A 101 -12.82 2.88 -8.47
N GLU A 102 -13.41 3.50 -9.49
CA GLU A 102 -13.79 2.79 -10.72
C GLU A 102 -12.60 2.21 -11.45
N ARG A 103 -11.49 2.95 -11.50
CA ARG A 103 -10.29 2.47 -12.16
C ARG A 103 -9.65 1.31 -11.38
N LEU A 104 -9.69 1.37 -10.06
CA LEU A 104 -9.19 0.26 -9.25
C LEU A 104 -10.04 -0.99 -9.44
N GLU A 105 -11.36 -0.84 -9.51
CA GLU A 105 -12.26 -1.97 -9.75
C GLU A 105 -11.95 -2.69 -11.05
N LYS A 106 -11.49 -1.97 -12.06
CA LYS A 106 -11.16 -2.51 -13.38
C LYS A 106 -9.71 -2.97 -13.47
N ALA A 107 -8.91 -2.75 -12.44
CA ALA A 107 -7.51 -3.14 -12.45
C ALA A 107 -7.38 -4.66 -12.48
N PRO A 108 -6.27 -5.16 -13.03
CA PRO A 108 -5.97 -6.59 -12.93
C PRO A 108 -5.81 -6.96 -11.47
N GLY A 109 -6.59 -7.92 -11.03
CA GLY A 109 -6.54 -8.39 -9.65
C GLY A 109 -6.56 -9.90 -9.61
N PHE A 110 -6.54 -10.45 -8.41
CA PHE A 110 -6.55 -11.90 -8.23
C PHE A 110 -7.27 -12.22 -6.92
N ASP A 111 -7.63 -13.48 -6.74
CA ASP A 111 -8.21 -13.92 -5.48
C ASP A 111 -7.15 -14.59 -4.60
N THR A 112 -7.53 -14.91 -3.38
CA THR A 112 -6.61 -15.46 -2.38
C THR A 112 -5.96 -16.77 -2.82
N ASP A 113 -6.66 -17.55 -3.65
CA ASP A 113 -6.21 -18.88 -4.06
C ASP A 113 -5.46 -18.89 -5.40
N HIS A 114 -5.42 -17.75 -6.09
CA HIS A 114 -4.87 -17.67 -7.45
C HIS A 114 -3.90 -16.50 -7.57
N TRP A 115 -2.81 -16.57 -6.80
CA TRP A 115 -1.77 -15.55 -6.86
C TRP A 115 -1.04 -15.59 -8.19
N PRO A 116 -0.62 -14.43 -8.73
CA PRO A 116 0.15 -14.39 -9.96
C PRO A 116 1.52 -15.04 -9.77
N LEU A 117 2.12 -15.49 -10.86
CA LEU A 117 3.47 -16.04 -10.85
C LEU A 117 4.47 -14.88 -10.65
N MET A 118 5.10 -14.85 -9.49
CA MET A 118 6.01 -13.74 -9.14
C MET A 118 7.30 -13.71 -9.97
N ALA A 119 7.59 -14.76 -10.74
CA ALA A 119 8.73 -14.78 -11.64
C ALA A 119 8.39 -14.22 -13.04
N ASP A 120 7.14 -13.88 -13.31
CA ASP A 120 6.70 -13.42 -14.62
C ASP A 120 6.99 -11.94 -14.81
N GLU A 121 8.05 -11.62 -15.54
CA GLU A 121 8.46 -10.25 -15.79
C GLU A 121 7.38 -9.44 -16.51
N LYS A 122 6.68 -10.08 -17.44
CA LYS A 122 5.60 -9.39 -18.17
C LYS A 122 4.50 -8.94 -17.22
N TRP A 123 4.12 -9.79 -16.27
CA TRP A 123 3.13 -9.42 -15.28
C TRP A 123 3.59 -8.21 -14.47
N HIS A 124 4.86 -8.20 -14.04
CA HIS A 124 5.41 -7.07 -13.29
C HIS A 124 5.38 -5.78 -14.10
N ARG A 125 5.74 -5.84 -15.36
CA ARG A 125 5.72 -4.66 -16.22
C ARG A 125 4.31 -4.15 -16.45
N ASP A 126 3.36 -5.06 -16.64
CA ASP A 126 1.95 -4.70 -16.81
C ASP A 126 1.38 -4.02 -15.57
N MET A 127 1.74 -4.51 -14.38
CA MET A 127 1.28 -3.90 -13.13
C MET A 127 1.83 -2.49 -12.97
N HIS A 128 3.12 -2.30 -13.19
CA HIS A 128 3.71 -0.96 -13.09
C HIS A 128 3.11 -0.01 -14.12
N LYS A 129 2.86 -0.49 -15.32
CA LYS A 129 2.25 0.32 -16.36
C LYS A 129 0.83 0.74 -16.00
N TYR A 130 0.03 -0.17 -15.45
CA TYR A 130 -1.34 0.15 -15.07
C TYR A 130 -1.38 1.28 -14.05
N TYR A 131 -0.49 1.26 -13.08
CA TYR A 131 -0.41 2.28 -12.03
C TYR A 131 0.53 3.44 -12.39
N GLU A 132 1.01 3.47 -13.63
CA GLU A 132 1.85 4.55 -14.17
C GLU A 132 3.12 4.79 -13.36
N ARG A 133 3.78 3.70 -12.99
CA ARG A 133 5.05 3.74 -12.25
C ARG A 133 6.14 3.02 -13.02
N LEU A 134 7.37 3.50 -12.85
CA LEU A 134 8.52 2.78 -13.37
C LEU A 134 8.71 1.50 -12.57
N PRO A 135 9.17 0.41 -13.22
CA PRO A 135 9.47 -0.82 -12.50
C PRO A 135 10.42 -0.56 -11.33
N TYR A 136 10.22 -1.23 -10.21
CA TYR A 136 11.01 -0.97 -9.01
C TYR A 136 12.49 -1.29 -9.16
N TRP A 137 12.84 -2.10 -10.15
CA TRP A 137 14.23 -2.51 -10.40
C TRP A 137 14.96 -1.56 -11.37
N GLU A 138 14.31 -0.56 -11.90
CA GLU A 138 14.91 0.44 -12.79
C GLU A 138 15.27 1.73 -12.08
#